data_9ba183f91ef4122bc36499097d8399c0
#
_entry.id   9ba183f91ef4122bc36499097d8399c0
#
_cell.length_a   1.000
_cell.length_b   1.000
_cell.length_c   1.000
_cell.angle_alpha   90.00
_cell.angle_beta   90.00
_cell.angle_gamma   90.00
#
_symmetry.space_group_name_H-M   'P 1'
#
loop_
_entity.id
_entity.type
_entity.pdbx_description
1 polymer ?
#
loop_
_entity_poly.entity_id
_entity_poly.type
_entity_poly.pdbx_seq_one_letter_code
_entity_poly.pdbx_strand_id
1 'polypeptide(L)'
;MRHISRGCCSGLALGFIALFPLNADQPIMNMMPRWDGGYGFQVRAEHVHRSDLKQGRDVVGRGFTEDLNQLHLEGVYTWDRSIRLTAKLPYVVDARREVLGAGGQKVVQRDDGIGDLSLALPLKKYFNLDARSGSWTLTPQLRIPLGKEDDEFEVWDGAWGGGLSFGYETETYHWFIATSAGFWVFEKPEPAEWSYSLDLGWNARDDMQILWESDLSWNDENKFFLSAGPALYWRWNDKTHIRIEWKHDFVSRVTSDRLDHGNGDRISVGVGFVY
;
A
#
# COMPACT_ATOMS: atom_id res chain seq x y z
N MET A 1 -30.07 -51.67 -5.85
CA MET A 1 -30.72 -50.99 -4.68
C MET A 1 -29.67 -50.61 -3.68
N ARG A 2 -29.37 -49.29 -3.58
CA ARG A 2 -28.96 -48.59 -2.35
C ARG A 2 -28.72 -47.12 -2.64
N HIS A 3 -29.31 -46.32 -1.80
CA HIS A 3 -29.51 -44.89 -1.82
C HIS A 3 -28.22 -44.09 -1.84
N ILE A 4 -28.21 -43.01 -2.68
CA ILE A 4 -27.27 -41.91 -2.65
C ILE A 4 -27.93 -40.81 -1.79
N SER A 5 -27.33 -40.50 -0.65
CA SER A 5 -27.74 -39.37 0.18
C SER A 5 -27.13 -38.06 -0.35
N ARG A 6 -27.99 -37.11 -0.62
CA ARG A 6 -27.63 -35.74 -0.99
C ARG A 6 -27.21 -34.99 0.28
N GLY A 7 -25.96 -34.56 0.31
CA GLY A 7 -25.45 -33.59 1.29
C GLY A 7 -25.89 -32.16 0.95
N CYS A 8 -26.49 -31.53 1.94
CA CYS A 8 -27.05 -30.20 1.94
C CYS A 8 -25.90 -29.18 2.01
N CYS A 9 -25.77 -28.31 0.98
CA CYS A 9 -24.93 -27.12 1.03
C CYS A 9 -25.65 -26.05 1.86
N SER A 10 -25.14 -25.80 3.05
CA SER A 10 -25.58 -24.69 3.90
C SER A 10 -25.04 -23.38 3.35
N GLY A 11 -25.92 -22.56 2.77
CA GLY A 11 -25.60 -21.21 2.35
C GLY A 11 -25.31 -20.30 3.54
N LEU A 12 -24.17 -19.65 3.54
CA LEU A 12 -23.87 -18.52 4.42
C LEU A 12 -24.72 -17.33 4.00
N ALA A 13 -25.78 -17.07 4.73
CA ALA A 13 -26.55 -15.83 4.63
C ALA A 13 -25.77 -14.70 5.30
N LEU A 14 -25.12 -13.86 4.51
CA LEU A 14 -24.62 -12.56 4.97
C LEU A 14 -25.84 -11.67 5.28
N GLY A 15 -26.11 -11.50 6.58
CA GLY A 15 -27.16 -10.60 7.06
C GLY A 15 -26.83 -9.15 6.70
N PHE A 16 -27.65 -8.57 5.82
CA PHE A 16 -27.65 -7.13 5.58
C PHE A 16 -28.21 -6.42 6.80
N ILE A 17 -27.37 -5.65 7.48
CA ILE A 17 -27.80 -4.72 8.52
C ILE A 17 -28.51 -3.56 7.84
N ALA A 18 -29.80 -3.38 8.16
CA ALA A 18 -30.60 -2.24 7.70
C ALA A 18 -30.02 -0.95 8.29
N LEU A 19 -29.66 -0.01 7.44
CA LEU A 19 -29.02 1.25 7.79
C LEU A 19 -30.00 2.41 7.64
N PHE A 20 -29.97 3.30 8.61
CA PHE A 20 -30.74 4.52 8.66
C PHE A 20 -30.31 5.52 7.55
N PRO A 21 -31.22 6.35 7.01
CA PRO A 21 -30.87 7.32 5.98
C PRO A 21 -30.06 8.47 6.61
N LEU A 22 -28.78 8.49 6.38
CA LEU A 22 -27.87 9.59 6.69
C LEU A 22 -27.18 10.00 5.39
N ASN A 23 -27.12 11.29 5.11
CA ASN A 23 -26.35 11.82 3.99
C ASN A 23 -24.88 11.51 4.27
N ALA A 24 -24.37 10.47 3.61
CA ALA A 24 -22.96 10.12 3.72
C ALA A 24 -22.11 11.19 3.03
N ASP A 25 -21.21 11.81 3.77
CA ASP A 25 -20.24 12.73 3.22
C ASP A 25 -19.17 11.96 2.43
N GLN A 26 -18.30 12.65 1.73
CA GLN A 26 -17.26 12.00 0.93
C GLN A 26 -16.13 11.48 1.83
N PRO A 27 -15.44 10.37 1.44
CA PRO A 27 -14.38 9.77 2.24
C PRO A 27 -13.33 10.76 2.71
N ILE A 28 -13.10 10.85 4.02
CA ILE A 28 -12.07 11.69 4.64
C ILE A 28 -10.67 11.25 4.18
N MET A 29 -10.50 9.95 4.00
CA MET A 29 -9.28 9.31 3.59
C MET A 29 -8.76 9.73 2.22
N ASN A 30 -9.62 10.26 1.37
CA ASN A 30 -9.22 10.70 0.06
C ASN A 30 -8.58 12.09 0.14
N MET A 31 -7.29 12.15 0.44
CA MET A 31 -6.51 13.39 0.52
C MET A 31 -6.37 14.13 -0.83
N MET A 32 -6.93 13.57 -1.89
CA MET A 32 -6.91 14.18 -3.21
C MET A 32 -7.97 15.28 -3.31
N PRO A 33 -7.69 16.39 -4.01
CA PRO A 33 -8.69 17.42 -4.26
C PRO A 33 -9.90 16.83 -4.97
N ARG A 34 -11.09 17.26 -4.54
CA ARG A 34 -12.39 16.72 -5.01
C ARG A 34 -13.07 17.63 -6.04
N TRP A 35 -12.44 18.72 -6.38
CA TRP A 35 -12.93 19.72 -7.32
C TRP A 35 -12.10 19.72 -8.61
N ASP A 36 -12.72 20.17 -9.67
CA ASP A 36 -12.10 20.26 -10.98
C ASP A 36 -10.96 21.29 -10.98
N GLY A 37 -9.82 20.92 -11.56
CA GLY A 37 -8.62 21.73 -11.59
C GLY A 37 -7.85 21.76 -10.25
N GLY A 38 -8.29 21.00 -9.23
CA GLY A 38 -7.62 20.94 -7.95
C GLY A 38 -6.28 20.19 -8.03
N TYR A 39 -5.33 20.61 -7.21
CA TYR A 39 -4.05 19.91 -7.05
C TYR A 39 -3.66 19.79 -5.58
N GLY A 40 -2.82 18.83 -5.30
CA GLY A 40 -2.30 18.62 -3.96
C GLY A 40 -0.92 18.00 -3.99
N PHE A 41 -0.22 18.10 -2.89
CA PHE A 41 1.04 17.41 -2.67
C PHE A 41 1.15 16.94 -1.22
N GLN A 42 1.91 15.90 -1.01
CA GLN A 42 2.20 15.34 0.29
C GLN A 42 3.69 15.01 0.40
N VAL A 43 4.24 15.25 1.58
CA VAL A 43 5.53 14.71 1.99
C VAL A 43 5.28 13.69 3.09
N ARG A 44 5.79 12.47 2.89
CA ARG A 44 5.65 11.38 3.85
C ARG A 44 7.01 10.79 4.19
N ALA A 45 7.38 10.84 5.46
CA ALA A 45 8.54 10.14 5.99
C ALA A 45 8.14 8.71 6.35
N GLU A 46 8.97 7.75 6.00
CA GLU A 46 8.75 6.33 6.28
C GLU A 46 10.03 5.72 6.85
N HIS A 47 9.88 4.92 7.90
CA HIS A 47 10.92 4.08 8.48
C HIS A 47 10.45 2.63 8.43
N VAL A 48 11.30 1.76 7.87
CA VAL A 48 11.09 0.31 7.87
C VAL A 48 12.22 -0.35 8.64
N HIS A 49 11.88 -1.22 9.58
CA HIS A 49 12.82 -2.03 10.33
C HIS A 49 12.49 -3.50 10.16
N ARG A 50 13.46 -4.34 9.79
CA ARG A 50 13.35 -5.80 9.74
C ARG A 50 14.50 -6.43 10.50
N SER A 51 14.24 -7.56 11.18
CA SER A 51 15.19 -8.12 12.15
C SER A 51 15.73 -9.50 11.83
N ASP A 52 15.18 -10.19 10.84
CA ASP A 52 15.53 -11.57 10.56
C ASP A 52 15.92 -11.80 9.11
N LEU A 53 17.00 -12.53 8.90
CA LEU A 53 17.40 -13.03 7.58
C LEU A 53 16.71 -14.37 7.32
N LYS A 54 16.00 -14.47 6.22
CA LYS A 54 15.18 -15.63 5.83
C LYS A 54 15.65 -16.26 4.52
N GLN A 55 15.31 -17.52 4.37
CA GLN A 55 15.32 -18.25 3.10
C GLN A 55 13.98 -18.98 2.97
N GLY A 56 13.18 -18.62 2.01
CA GLY A 56 11.80 -19.07 1.95
C GLY A 56 10.98 -18.62 3.16
N ARG A 57 10.56 -19.57 3.99
CA ARG A 57 9.83 -19.34 5.27
C ARG A 57 10.74 -19.40 6.49
N ASP A 58 11.93 -19.97 6.35
CA ASP A 58 12.80 -20.30 7.46
C ASP A 58 13.68 -19.11 7.83
N VAL A 59 13.82 -18.84 9.12
CA VAL A 59 14.78 -17.88 9.65
C VAL A 59 16.14 -18.55 9.71
N VAL A 60 17.06 -18.09 8.88
CA VAL A 60 18.43 -18.63 8.80
C VAL A 60 19.45 -17.78 9.56
N GLY A 61 19.11 -16.51 9.82
CA GLY A 61 19.95 -15.60 10.62
C GLY A 61 19.09 -14.69 11.48
N ARG A 62 19.27 -14.77 12.81
CA ARG A 62 18.66 -13.85 13.75
C ARG A 62 19.57 -12.66 14.06
N GLY A 63 18.96 -11.49 14.25
CA GLY A 63 19.71 -10.27 14.57
C GLY A 63 20.50 -9.67 13.39
N PHE A 64 20.16 -10.08 12.17
CA PHE A 64 20.53 -9.35 10.95
C PHE A 64 19.45 -8.31 10.69
N THR A 65 19.81 -7.03 10.72
CA THR A 65 18.85 -5.94 10.59
C THR A 65 18.86 -5.34 9.20
N GLU A 66 17.69 -4.88 8.79
CA GLU A 66 17.51 -3.97 7.66
C GLU A 66 16.75 -2.75 8.17
N ASP A 67 17.35 -1.59 8.00
CA ASP A 67 16.78 -0.29 8.35
C ASP A 67 16.71 0.57 7.09
N LEU A 68 15.52 1.05 6.76
CA LEU A 68 15.28 1.90 5.60
C LEU A 68 14.56 3.17 6.06
N ASN A 69 15.16 4.33 5.80
CA ASN A 69 14.58 5.64 6.01
C ASN A 69 14.36 6.31 4.66
N GLN A 70 13.13 6.62 4.33
CA GLN A 70 12.81 7.26 3.05
C GLN A 70 11.78 8.38 3.17
N LEU A 71 11.84 9.33 2.26
CA LEU A 71 10.86 10.37 2.05
C LEU A 71 10.11 10.09 0.75
N HIS A 72 8.80 10.17 0.78
CA HIS A 72 7.96 10.10 -0.41
C HIS A 72 7.45 11.51 -0.72
N LEU A 73 7.73 11.99 -1.91
CA LEU A 73 7.12 13.18 -2.47
C LEU A 73 5.96 12.72 -3.36
N GLU A 74 4.75 13.08 -3.00
CA GLU A 74 3.54 12.64 -3.68
C GLU A 74 2.79 13.86 -4.19
N GLY A 75 2.34 13.82 -5.44
CA GLY A 75 1.58 14.89 -6.07
C GLY A 75 0.31 14.35 -6.71
N VAL A 76 -0.72 15.20 -6.78
CA VAL A 76 -1.97 14.89 -7.48
C VAL A 76 -2.46 16.11 -8.24
N TYR A 77 -2.99 15.86 -9.43
CA TYR A 77 -3.75 16.82 -10.22
C TYR A 77 -5.10 16.21 -10.61
N THR A 78 -6.17 16.94 -10.42
CA THR A 78 -7.55 16.50 -10.70
C THR A 78 -8.10 17.31 -11.87
N TRP A 79 -8.24 16.71 -13.06
CA TRP A 79 -8.90 17.36 -14.19
C TRP A 79 -10.39 17.50 -13.96
N ASP A 80 -11.00 16.41 -13.58
CA ASP A 80 -12.37 16.35 -13.06
C ASP A 80 -12.43 15.35 -11.91
N ARG A 81 -13.55 15.29 -11.23
CA ARG A 81 -13.76 14.39 -10.08
C ARG A 81 -13.42 12.93 -10.39
N SER A 82 -13.57 12.50 -11.62
CA SER A 82 -13.40 11.10 -12.06
C SER A 82 -12.02 10.79 -12.62
N ILE A 83 -11.26 11.80 -13.05
CA ILE A 83 -9.98 11.63 -13.74
C ILE A 83 -8.89 12.42 -13.01
N ARG A 84 -7.89 11.72 -12.52
CA ARG A 84 -6.78 12.30 -11.78
C ARG A 84 -5.45 11.76 -12.28
N LEU A 85 -4.39 12.52 -12.09
CA LEU A 85 -3.02 12.05 -12.22
C LEU A 85 -2.38 12.09 -10.85
N THR A 86 -1.72 11.02 -10.47
CA THR A 86 -0.88 10.99 -9.27
C THR A 86 0.56 10.67 -9.64
N ALA A 87 1.49 11.29 -8.93
CA ALA A 87 2.92 11.05 -9.06
C ALA A 87 3.49 10.78 -7.67
N LYS A 88 4.38 9.80 -7.55
CA LYS A 88 5.09 9.47 -6.33
C LYS A 88 6.57 9.29 -6.65
N LEU A 89 7.41 10.07 -5.96
CA LEU A 89 8.87 10.02 -6.06
C LEU A 89 9.43 9.71 -4.67
N PRO A 90 9.99 8.53 -4.43
CA PRO A 90 10.69 8.20 -3.21
C PRO A 90 12.13 8.76 -3.24
N TYR A 91 12.63 9.12 -2.07
CA TYR A 91 14.02 9.47 -1.83
C TYR A 91 14.52 8.68 -0.62
N VAL A 92 15.48 7.80 -0.83
CA VAL A 92 16.13 7.03 0.23
C VAL A 92 17.12 7.95 0.93
N VAL A 93 16.85 8.24 2.21
CA VAL A 93 17.73 9.09 3.05
C VAL A 93 18.91 8.28 3.56
N ASP A 94 18.64 7.04 3.99
CA ASP A 94 19.63 6.06 4.45
C ASP A 94 18.96 4.70 4.44
N ALA A 95 19.54 3.76 3.73
CA ALA A 95 19.22 2.34 3.77
C ALA A 95 20.43 1.57 4.24
N ARG A 96 20.25 0.70 5.24
CA ARG A 96 21.29 -0.15 5.80
C ARG A 96 20.77 -1.55 5.90
N ARG A 97 21.49 -2.49 5.32
CA ARG A 97 21.17 -3.92 5.37
C ARG A 97 22.36 -4.74 5.82
N GLU A 98 22.15 -5.64 6.76
CA GLU A 98 23.15 -6.60 7.25
C GLU A 98 22.93 -7.94 6.56
N VAL A 99 23.90 -8.44 5.83
CA VAL A 99 23.82 -9.70 5.10
C VAL A 99 24.92 -10.66 5.52
N LEU A 100 24.75 -11.94 5.19
CA LEU A 100 25.75 -12.96 5.45
C LEU A 100 26.79 -12.97 4.31
N GLY A 101 28.03 -12.59 4.60
CA GLY A 101 29.12 -12.65 3.66
C GLY A 101 29.63 -14.09 3.38
N ALA A 102 30.42 -14.27 2.34
CA ALA A 102 30.95 -15.56 1.88
C ALA A 102 31.69 -16.37 2.94
N GLY A 103 32.26 -15.71 3.94
CA GLY A 103 32.96 -16.36 5.07
C GLY A 103 32.10 -16.55 6.32
N GLY A 104 30.80 -16.32 6.24
CA GLY A 104 29.87 -16.39 7.38
C GLY A 104 29.90 -15.17 8.29
N GLN A 105 30.68 -14.14 7.95
CA GLN A 105 30.73 -12.88 8.67
C GLN A 105 29.53 -11.98 8.30
N LYS A 106 29.17 -11.09 9.22
CA LYS A 106 28.18 -10.05 8.96
C LYS A 106 28.81 -8.96 8.08
N VAL A 107 28.17 -8.65 6.96
CA VAL A 107 28.53 -7.55 6.04
C VAL A 107 27.40 -6.53 6.07
N VAL A 108 27.76 -5.26 6.04
CA VAL A 108 26.81 -4.14 5.99
C VAL A 108 26.82 -3.55 4.59
N GLN A 109 25.66 -3.53 3.96
CA GLN A 109 25.43 -2.85 2.69
C GLN A 109 24.61 -1.57 2.96
N ARG A 110 24.81 -0.55 2.14
CA ARG A 110 24.10 0.74 2.26
C ARG A 110 23.66 1.22 0.89
N ASP A 111 22.56 1.98 0.89
CA ASP A 111 22.01 2.67 -0.28
C ASP A 111 21.42 4.01 0.11
N ASP A 112 21.50 5.00 -0.77
CA ASP A 112 20.85 6.30 -0.65
C ASP A 112 20.59 6.92 -2.03
N GLY A 113 19.61 7.82 -2.11
CA GLY A 113 19.35 8.54 -3.35
C GLY A 113 17.89 8.53 -3.80
N ILE A 114 17.68 8.95 -5.04
CA ILE A 114 16.36 9.02 -5.67
C ILE A 114 15.96 7.61 -6.11
N GLY A 115 14.74 7.20 -5.75
CA GLY A 115 14.14 5.97 -6.25
C GLY A 115 13.28 6.18 -7.50
N ASP A 116 12.54 5.18 -7.90
CA ASP A 116 11.78 5.16 -9.13
C ASP A 116 10.52 6.03 -9.06
N LEU A 117 10.29 6.83 -10.09
CA LEU A 117 9.09 7.64 -10.22
C LEU A 117 7.89 6.76 -10.61
N SER A 118 6.84 6.77 -9.80
CA SER A 118 5.57 6.11 -10.11
C SER A 118 4.54 7.15 -10.53
N LEU A 119 3.90 6.92 -11.67
CA LEU A 119 2.77 7.69 -12.18
C LEU A 119 1.52 6.79 -12.18
N ALA A 120 0.37 7.35 -11.79
CA ALA A 120 -0.88 6.62 -11.87
C ALA A 120 -2.03 7.53 -12.33
N LEU A 121 -2.99 6.94 -13.06
CA LEU A 121 -4.16 7.63 -13.59
C LEU A 121 -5.44 6.99 -13.01
N PRO A 122 -5.86 7.34 -11.78
CA PRO A 122 -7.12 6.85 -11.22
C PRO A 122 -8.32 7.35 -12.01
N LEU A 123 -9.05 6.41 -12.59
CA LEU A 123 -10.31 6.62 -13.30
C LEU A 123 -11.44 6.15 -12.38
N LYS A 124 -12.20 7.08 -11.80
CA LYS A 124 -13.22 6.80 -10.79
C LYS A 124 -14.63 6.88 -11.35
N LYS A 125 -15.46 5.92 -10.96
CA LYS A 125 -16.90 5.96 -11.15
C LYS A 125 -17.58 6.01 -9.79
N TYR A 126 -18.16 7.14 -9.46
CA TYR A 126 -18.88 7.36 -8.21
C TYR A 126 -20.28 6.78 -8.25
N PHE A 127 -20.75 6.34 -7.10
CA PHE A 127 -22.14 6.01 -6.84
C PHE A 127 -22.58 6.64 -5.52
N ASN A 128 -23.87 6.95 -5.45
CA ASN A 128 -24.47 7.45 -4.23
C ASN A 128 -25.75 6.62 -3.99
N LEU A 129 -25.79 5.99 -2.83
CA LEU A 129 -26.94 5.21 -2.38
C LEU A 129 -27.46 5.84 -1.09
N ASP A 130 -28.74 5.58 -0.76
CA ASP A 130 -29.31 6.04 0.49
C ASP A 130 -28.42 5.59 1.67
N ALA A 131 -27.90 6.54 2.42
CA ALA A 131 -27.03 6.33 3.57
C ALA A 131 -25.56 5.91 3.30
N ARG A 132 -25.11 5.78 2.06
CA ARG A 132 -23.69 5.54 1.74
C ARG A 132 -23.27 6.09 0.39
N SER A 133 -22.03 6.51 0.29
CA SER A 133 -21.37 6.87 -0.96
C SER A 133 -20.14 5.97 -1.20
N GLY A 134 -19.65 5.95 -2.41
CA GLY A 134 -18.45 5.22 -2.74
C GLY A 134 -18.03 5.36 -4.19
N SER A 135 -17.00 4.61 -4.56
CA SER A 135 -16.54 4.60 -5.95
C SER A 135 -15.90 3.26 -6.34
N TRP A 136 -15.96 3.00 -7.63
CA TRP A 136 -15.09 2.03 -8.32
C TRP A 136 -13.96 2.79 -8.98
N THR A 137 -12.75 2.27 -8.91
CA THR A 137 -11.57 2.91 -9.49
C THR A 137 -10.80 1.92 -10.34
N LEU A 138 -10.49 2.29 -11.59
CA LEU A 138 -9.51 1.60 -12.42
C LEU A 138 -8.29 2.49 -12.53
N THR A 139 -7.10 1.98 -12.23
CA THR A 139 -5.88 2.79 -12.18
C THR A 139 -4.77 2.16 -13.02
N PRO A 140 -4.60 2.59 -14.28
CA PRO A 140 -3.35 2.35 -15.00
C PRO A 140 -2.18 3.04 -14.29
N GLN A 141 -1.02 2.38 -14.29
CA GLN A 141 0.17 2.82 -13.56
C GLN A 141 1.42 2.62 -14.41
N LEU A 142 2.40 3.49 -14.23
CA LEU A 142 3.70 3.45 -14.89
C LEU A 142 4.80 3.70 -13.86
N ARG A 143 5.86 2.87 -13.86
CA ARG A 143 7.08 3.10 -13.10
C ARG A 143 8.18 3.50 -14.08
N ILE A 144 8.89 4.56 -13.76
CA ILE A 144 9.99 5.13 -14.54
C ILE A 144 11.25 5.03 -13.69
N PRO A 145 12.28 4.31 -14.13
CA PRO A 145 13.52 4.17 -13.39
C PRO A 145 14.25 5.53 -13.34
N LEU A 146 14.50 6.03 -12.15
CA LEU A 146 15.31 7.21 -11.87
C LEU A 146 16.42 6.88 -10.85
N GLY A 147 16.31 5.77 -10.15
CA GLY A 147 17.32 5.25 -9.25
C GLY A 147 18.62 4.95 -9.99
N LYS A 148 19.73 4.94 -9.25
CA LYS A 148 21.02 4.46 -9.76
C LYS A 148 21.05 2.96 -9.59
N GLU A 149 21.53 2.24 -10.59
CA GLU A 149 21.94 0.86 -10.44
C GLU A 149 23.20 0.83 -9.55
N ASP A 150 23.13 0.18 -8.39
CA ASP A 150 24.28 -0.12 -7.54
C ASP A 150 24.37 -1.65 -7.40
N ASP A 151 25.50 -2.23 -7.74
CA ASP A 151 25.71 -3.69 -7.77
C ASP A 151 25.67 -4.36 -6.37
N GLU A 152 25.72 -3.59 -5.27
CA GLU A 152 25.80 -4.16 -3.93
C GLU A 152 24.45 -4.26 -3.20
N PHE A 153 23.63 -3.22 -3.26
CA PHE A 153 22.32 -3.18 -2.60
C PHE A 153 21.46 -2.06 -3.22
N GLU A 154 20.32 -2.42 -3.72
CA GLU A 154 19.35 -1.50 -4.31
C GLU A 154 18.04 -1.59 -3.56
N VAL A 155 17.51 -0.43 -3.12
CA VAL A 155 16.15 -0.29 -2.57
C VAL A 155 15.14 -0.23 -3.71
N TRP A 156 15.56 0.31 -4.87
CA TRP A 156 14.72 0.47 -6.06
C TRP A 156 15.39 -0.20 -7.25
N ASP A 157 14.67 -1.08 -7.89
CA ASP A 157 15.16 -2.01 -8.91
C ASP A 157 15.61 -1.33 -10.23
N GLY A 158 15.33 -0.02 -10.40
CA GLY A 158 15.72 0.72 -11.61
C GLY A 158 15.04 0.21 -12.89
N ALA A 159 13.93 -0.51 -12.78
CA ALA A 159 13.26 -1.14 -13.89
C ALA A 159 12.01 -0.37 -14.35
N TRP A 160 11.79 -0.30 -15.66
CA TRP A 160 10.50 0.14 -16.20
C TRP A 160 9.41 -0.83 -15.81
N GLY A 161 8.25 -0.30 -15.39
CA GLY A 161 7.12 -1.12 -15.01
C GLY A 161 5.80 -0.54 -15.50
N GLY A 162 4.89 -1.44 -15.92
CA GLY A 162 3.50 -1.12 -16.21
C GLY A 162 2.58 -1.85 -15.27
N GLY A 163 1.58 -1.17 -14.71
CA GLY A 163 0.67 -1.75 -13.75
C GLY A 163 -0.78 -1.38 -14.00
N LEU A 164 -1.67 -2.16 -13.43
CA LEU A 164 -3.11 -1.92 -13.41
C LEU A 164 -3.65 -2.31 -12.05
N SER A 165 -4.46 -1.45 -11.44
CA SER A 165 -5.20 -1.81 -10.25
C SER A 165 -6.69 -1.51 -10.38
N PHE A 166 -7.49 -2.28 -9.66
CA PHE A 166 -8.93 -2.10 -9.54
C PHE A 166 -9.27 -1.94 -8.06
N GLY A 167 -10.00 -0.87 -7.73
CA GLY A 167 -10.37 -0.52 -6.37
C GLY A 167 -11.86 -0.34 -6.20
N TYR A 168 -12.31 -0.57 -5.00
CA TYR A 168 -13.64 -0.27 -4.52
C TYR A 168 -13.54 0.41 -3.17
N GLU A 169 -14.25 1.50 -2.98
CA GLU A 169 -14.37 2.19 -1.69
C GLU A 169 -15.83 2.51 -1.41
N THR A 170 -16.22 2.45 -0.16
CA THR A 170 -17.54 2.88 0.28
C THR A 170 -17.48 3.44 1.70
N GLU A 171 -18.29 4.44 1.97
CA GLU A 171 -18.35 5.13 3.24
C GLU A 171 -19.79 5.35 3.66
N THR A 172 -20.04 5.15 4.93
CA THR A 172 -21.25 5.59 5.65
C THR A 172 -20.84 6.71 6.61
N TYR A 173 -21.76 7.22 7.38
CA TYR A 173 -21.44 8.21 8.41
C TYR A 173 -20.38 7.75 9.42
N HIS A 174 -20.37 6.46 9.77
CA HIS A 174 -19.48 5.92 10.81
C HIS A 174 -18.37 5.04 10.26
N TRP A 175 -18.55 4.40 9.13
CA TRP A 175 -17.67 3.35 8.64
C TRP A 175 -17.19 3.61 7.23
N PHE A 176 -15.94 3.28 7.01
CA PHE A 176 -15.28 3.28 5.72
C PHE A 176 -14.73 1.90 5.41
N ILE A 177 -14.86 1.46 4.17
CA ILE A 177 -14.25 0.25 3.65
C ILE A 177 -13.62 0.59 2.31
N ALA A 178 -12.36 0.24 2.13
CA ALA A 178 -11.71 0.24 0.82
C ALA A 178 -11.03 -1.10 0.57
N THR A 179 -11.01 -1.51 -0.67
CA THR A 179 -10.26 -2.68 -1.11
C THR A 179 -9.72 -2.44 -2.51
N SER A 180 -8.53 -2.95 -2.79
CA SER A 180 -7.97 -2.92 -4.13
C SER A 180 -7.19 -4.19 -4.46
N ALA A 181 -7.14 -4.52 -5.75
CA ALA A 181 -6.26 -5.54 -6.29
C ALA A 181 -5.43 -4.92 -7.40
N GLY A 182 -4.15 -5.20 -7.43
CA GLY A 182 -3.20 -4.64 -8.38
C GLY A 182 -2.26 -5.69 -8.96
N PHE A 183 -1.76 -5.37 -10.13
CA PHE A 183 -0.81 -6.20 -10.86
C PHE A 183 0.22 -5.29 -11.54
N TRP A 184 1.50 -5.70 -11.46
CA TRP A 184 2.61 -5.03 -12.10
C TRP A 184 3.42 -6.00 -12.95
N VAL A 185 3.88 -5.51 -14.09
CA VAL A 185 4.86 -6.19 -14.94
C VAL A 185 6.04 -5.23 -15.11
N PHE A 186 7.23 -5.75 -14.93
CA PHE A 186 8.46 -5.01 -15.06
C PHE A 186 9.29 -5.48 -16.23
N GLU A 187 10.21 -4.64 -16.66
CA GLU A 187 11.28 -5.05 -17.56
C GLU A 187 12.13 -6.13 -16.89
N LYS A 188 12.52 -7.15 -17.67
CA LYS A 188 13.35 -8.23 -17.13
C LYS A 188 14.71 -7.72 -16.65
N PRO A 189 15.24 -8.24 -15.54
CA PRO A 189 14.90 -9.54 -14.90
C PRO A 189 13.81 -9.48 -13.82
N GLU A 190 13.23 -8.33 -13.54
CA GLU A 190 12.30 -8.17 -12.41
C GLU A 190 11.02 -9.02 -12.57
N PRO A 191 10.59 -9.70 -11.48
CA PRO A 191 9.40 -10.53 -11.49
C PRO A 191 8.12 -9.70 -11.52
N ALA A 192 7.05 -10.26 -12.08
CA ALA A 192 5.73 -9.67 -11.97
C ALA A 192 5.22 -9.70 -10.53
N GLU A 193 4.50 -8.66 -10.14
CA GLU A 193 3.99 -8.48 -8.77
C GLU A 193 2.47 -8.35 -8.74
N TRP A 194 1.85 -8.94 -7.73
CA TRP A 194 0.44 -8.78 -7.40
C TRP A 194 0.30 -8.19 -6.01
N SER A 195 -0.73 -7.37 -5.85
CA SER A 195 -1.06 -6.78 -4.56
C SER A 195 -2.56 -6.85 -4.30
N TYR A 196 -2.90 -6.91 -3.04
CA TYR A 196 -4.27 -6.76 -2.57
C TYR A 196 -4.25 -5.94 -1.29
N SER A 197 -5.18 -4.98 -1.16
CA SER A 197 -5.34 -4.21 0.08
C SER A 197 -6.78 -4.27 0.58
N LEU A 198 -6.93 -4.20 1.88
CA LEU A 198 -8.20 -4.06 2.58
C LEU A 198 -8.04 -3.08 3.73
N ASP A 199 -8.82 -2.01 3.69
CA ASP A 199 -8.85 -0.98 4.72
C ASP A 199 -10.24 -0.93 5.35
N LEU A 200 -10.28 -0.98 6.66
CA LEU A 200 -11.47 -0.87 7.48
C LEU A 200 -11.33 0.37 8.35
N GLY A 201 -12.21 1.34 8.16
CA GLY A 201 -12.13 2.63 8.84
C GLY A 201 -13.36 2.93 9.71
N TRP A 202 -13.11 3.71 10.73
CA TRP A 202 -14.10 4.31 11.58
C TRP A 202 -13.93 5.82 11.60
N ASN A 203 -15.01 6.55 11.23
CA ASN A 203 -15.07 8.00 11.26
C ASN A 203 -15.30 8.44 12.71
N ALA A 204 -14.20 8.66 13.44
CA ALA A 204 -14.24 9.05 14.85
C ALA A 204 -14.80 10.48 15.04
N ARG A 205 -14.58 11.34 14.04
CA ARG A 205 -15.07 12.73 13.94
C ARG A 205 -15.18 13.09 12.46
N ASP A 206 -15.82 14.21 12.14
CA ASP A 206 -15.95 14.73 10.76
C ASP A 206 -14.61 15.10 10.10
N ASP A 207 -13.57 15.25 10.89
CA ASP A 207 -12.21 15.59 10.48
C ASP A 207 -11.18 14.48 10.75
N MET A 208 -11.60 13.34 11.34
CA MET A 208 -10.69 12.29 11.81
C MET A 208 -11.22 10.90 11.54
N GLN A 209 -10.39 10.08 10.90
CA GLN A 209 -10.67 8.67 10.60
C GLN A 209 -9.57 7.78 11.16
N ILE A 210 -9.95 6.71 11.83
CA ILE A 210 -9.07 5.66 12.31
C ILE A 210 -9.29 4.45 11.43
N LEU A 211 -8.21 3.87 10.89
CA LEU A 211 -8.26 2.73 10.00
C LEU A 211 -7.45 1.56 10.55
N TRP A 212 -7.86 0.39 10.13
CA TRP A 212 -7.02 -0.79 10.09
C TRP A 212 -6.73 -1.11 8.63
N GLU A 213 -5.49 -0.99 8.24
CA GLU A 213 -5.03 -1.24 6.87
C GLU A 213 -4.34 -2.60 6.81
N SER A 214 -4.59 -3.35 5.74
CA SER A 214 -3.99 -4.66 5.50
C SER A 214 -3.53 -4.75 4.05
N ASP A 215 -2.27 -5.10 3.85
CA ASP A 215 -1.65 -5.26 2.55
C ASP A 215 -1.13 -6.68 2.38
N LEU A 216 -1.44 -7.24 1.24
CA LEU A 216 -0.94 -8.51 0.77
C LEU A 216 -0.18 -8.29 -0.53
N SER A 217 1.06 -8.72 -0.61
CA SER A 217 1.86 -8.70 -1.84
C SER A 217 2.49 -10.05 -2.10
N TRP A 218 2.58 -10.41 -3.37
CA TRP A 218 3.28 -11.61 -3.82
C TRP A 218 3.83 -11.44 -5.23
N ASN A 219 4.81 -12.22 -5.60
CA ASN A 219 5.42 -12.19 -6.92
C ASN A 219 5.68 -13.60 -7.51
N ASP A 220 6.13 -13.67 -8.74
CA ASP A 220 6.43 -14.91 -9.44
C ASP A 220 7.54 -15.74 -8.78
N GLU A 221 8.43 -15.13 -8.01
CA GLU A 221 9.50 -15.79 -7.27
C GLU A 221 9.04 -16.35 -5.92
N ASN A 222 7.74 -16.42 -5.69
CA ASN A 222 7.13 -16.86 -4.44
C ASN A 222 7.45 -15.98 -3.20
N LYS A 223 7.89 -14.74 -3.38
CA LYS A 223 7.84 -13.76 -2.29
C LYS A 223 6.38 -13.53 -1.90
N PHE A 224 6.14 -13.44 -0.60
CA PHE A 224 4.79 -13.21 -0.06
C PHE A 224 4.89 -12.44 1.23
N PHE A 225 4.18 -11.32 1.31
CA PHE A 225 4.10 -10.50 2.51
C PHE A 225 2.63 -10.20 2.83
N LEU A 226 2.28 -10.36 4.10
CA LEU A 226 1.04 -9.88 4.67
C LEU A 226 1.40 -8.93 5.81
N SER A 227 1.17 -7.65 5.60
CA SER A 227 1.36 -6.62 6.62
C SER A 227 0.02 -5.99 6.97
N ALA A 228 -0.15 -5.60 8.22
CA ALA A 228 -1.34 -4.88 8.65
C ALA A 228 -1.03 -4.02 9.87
N GLY A 229 -1.89 -3.02 10.10
CA GLY A 229 -1.79 -2.17 11.27
C GLY A 229 -2.72 -0.96 11.24
N PRO A 230 -2.75 -0.18 12.33
CA PRO A 230 -3.57 1.01 12.43
C PRO A 230 -2.99 2.18 11.63
N ALA A 231 -3.91 3.00 11.12
CA ALA A 231 -3.60 4.30 10.55
C ALA A 231 -4.57 5.37 11.08
N LEU A 232 -4.10 6.58 11.15
CA LEU A 232 -4.85 7.77 11.52
C LEU A 232 -4.80 8.76 10.37
N TYR A 233 -5.97 9.21 9.93
CA TYR A 233 -6.13 10.31 9.01
C TYR A 233 -6.79 11.47 9.71
N TRP A 234 -6.20 12.65 9.62
CA TRP A 234 -6.70 13.84 10.26
C TRP A 234 -6.63 15.04 9.32
N ARG A 235 -7.79 15.62 9.04
CA ARG A 235 -7.92 16.88 8.32
C ARG A 235 -7.74 18.02 9.33
N TRP A 236 -6.49 18.50 9.47
CA TRP A 236 -6.16 19.60 10.37
C TRP A 236 -6.96 20.88 10.06
N ASN A 237 -7.13 21.19 8.77
CA ASN A 237 -7.99 22.25 8.23
C ASN A 237 -8.37 21.88 6.79
N ASP A 238 -9.12 22.75 6.10
CA ASP A 238 -9.61 22.48 4.74
C ASP A 238 -8.52 22.23 3.70
N LYS A 239 -7.28 22.63 3.98
CA LYS A 239 -6.15 22.51 3.05
C LYS A 239 -5.05 21.55 3.52
N THR A 240 -5.03 21.18 4.80
CA THR A 240 -3.92 20.43 5.40
C THR A 240 -4.40 19.12 5.99
N HIS A 241 -3.75 18.05 5.63
CA HIS A 241 -4.03 16.70 6.12
C HIS A 241 -2.79 16.08 6.75
N ILE A 242 -3.00 15.27 7.78
CA ILE A 242 -1.96 14.51 8.46
C ILE A 242 -2.33 13.04 8.39
N ARG A 243 -1.36 12.20 8.06
CA ARG A 243 -1.45 10.74 8.10
C ARG A 243 -0.38 10.20 9.02
N ILE A 244 -0.74 9.26 9.89
CA ILE A 244 0.18 8.48 10.70
C ILE A 244 -0.21 7.02 10.50
N GLU A 245 0.77 6.16 10.27
CA GLU A 245 0.55 4.74 9.96
C GLU A 245 1.62 3.91 10.66
N TRP A 246 1.24 2.76 11.18
CA TRP A 246 2.14 1.70 11.60
C TRP A 246 1.62 0.37 11.04
N LYS A 247 2.49 -0.42 10.44
CA LYS A 247 2.19 -1.77 9.95
C LYS A 247 3.25 -2.75 10.42
N HIS A 248 2.80 -3.96 10.74
CA HIS A 248 3.65 -5.09 11.08
C HIS A 248 3.51 -6.19 10.01
N ASP A 249 4.62 -6.84 9.66
CA ASP A 249 4.65 -7.99 8.77
C ASP A 249 4.23 -9.24 9.53
N PHE A 250 2.94 -9.62 9.51
CA PHE A 250 2.43 -10.83 10.17
C PHE A 250 2.89 -12.11 9.49
N VAL A 251 3.04 -12.08 8.18
CA VAL A 251 3.59 -13.19 7.40
C VAL A 251 4.58 -12.64 6.40
N SER A 252 5.78 -13.19 6.41
CA SER A 252 6.80 -12.89 5.40
C SER A 252 7.42 -14.20 4.89
N ARG A 253 7.41 -14.34 3.57
CA ARG A 253 8.09 -15.40 2.86
C ARG A 253 8.95 -14.74 1.78
N VAL A 254 10.23 -14.98 1.82
CA VAL A 254 11.19 -14.54 0.80
C VAL A 254 11.44 -15.66 -0.21
N THR A 255 12.18 -15.40 -1.27
CA THR A 255 12.57 -16.43 -2.25
C THR A 255 13.39 -17.54 -1.59
N SER A 256 13.33 -18.76 -2.12
CA SER A 256 14.05 -19.91 -1.56
C SER A 256 15.49 -20.02 -2.03
N ASP A 257 15.86 -19.33 -3.09
CA ASP A 257 17.16 -19.36 -3.74
C ASP A 257 18.15 -18.31 -3.22
N ARG A 258 17.64 -17.26 -2.57
CA ARG A 258 18.46 -16.19 -1.97
C ARG A 258 18.00 -15.84 -0.55
N LEU A 259 18.89 -15.20 0.19
CA LEU A 259 18.61 -14.68 1.52
C LEU A 259 18.03 -13.27 1.40
N ASP A 260 16.97 -12.98 2.18
CA ASP A 260 16.36 -11.66 2.23
C ASP A 260 15.78 -11.40 3.63
N HIS A 261 15.45 -10.15 3.94
CA HIS A 261 14.92 -9.78 5.25
C HIS A 261 13.39 -9.92 5.30
N GLY A 262 12.91 -10.31 6.48
CA GLY A 262 11.47 -10.40 6.75
C GLY A 262 11.16 -10.21 8.23
N ASN A 263 9.89 -10.17 8.61
CA ASN A 263 9.38 -9.87 9.96
C ASN A 263 9.75 -8.45 10.40
N GLY A 264 9.09 -7.47 9.84
CA GLY A 264 9.39 -6.07 10.10
C GLY A 264 8.22 -5.24 10.55
N ASP A 265 8.57 -4.03 10.90
CA ASP A 265 7.65 -2.94 11.22
C ASP A 265 7.90 -1.79 10.26
N ARG A 266 6.81 -1.12 9.89
CA ARG A 266 6.84 0.11 9.09
C ARG A 266 6.08 1.19 9.83
N ILE A 267 6.69 2.34 9.97
CA ILE A 267 6.05 3.54 10.53
C ILE A 267 6.13 4.63 9.47
N SER A 268 5.03 5.32 9.22
CA SER A 268 5.05 6.48 8.35
C SER A 268 4.27 7.66 8.92
N VAL A 269 4.73 8.86 8.61
CA VAL A 269 4.08 10.12 8.94
C VAL A 269 4.08 11.01 7.70
N GLY A 270 2.90 11.46 7.30
CA GLY A 270 2.70 12.31 6.13
C GLY A 270 1.96 13.61 6.46
N VAL A 271 2.33 14.67 5.76
CA VAL A 271 1.60 15.93 5.76
C VAL A 271 1.31 16.30 4.32
N GLY A 272 0.03 16.49 4.02
CA GLY A 272 -0.44 16.82 2.68
C GLY A 272 -1.17 18.15 2.65
N PHE A 273 -1.13 18.78 1.47
CA PHE A 273 -1.76 20.06 1.18
C PHE A 273 -2.57 19.95 -0.09
N VAL A 274 -3.77 20.55 -0.11
CA VAL A 274 -4.68 20.57 -1.26
C VAL A 274 -5.10 21.99 -1.60
N TYR A 275 -5.21 22.29 -2.89
CA TYR A 275 -5.51 23.61 -3.44
C TYR A 275 -6.50 23.56 -4.59
#